data_0224e22bb2de88c0166be6dec7d562c6
#
_entry.id   0224e22bb2de88c0166be6dec7d562c6
#
_cell.length_a   1.000
_cell.length_b   1.000
_cell.length_c   1.000
_cell.angle_alpha   90.00
_cell.angle_beta   90.00
_cell.angle_gamma   90.00
#
_symmetry.space_group_name_H-M   'P 1'
#
loop_
_entity.id
_entity.type
_entity.pdbx_description
1 polymer ?
#
loop_
_entity_poly.entity_id
_entity_poly.type
_entity_poly.pdbx_seq_one_letter_code
_entity_poly.pdbx_strand_id
1 'polypeptide(L)'
;MTFRDKVYHMVKQIPKGKVATYGQIAFLCGKPRAARAVGNALHENPFEGCVPCHRVVNVKGELSGAFAFGGKNRQRELLEAEGVGFLENGAVDLKKHIWRLED
;
A
#
# COMPACT_ATOMS: atom_id res chain seq x y z
N MET A 1 0.26 19.36 -9.28
CA MET A 1 0.49 17.93 -8.91
C MET A 1 -0.65 17.07 -9.45
N THR A 2 -0.33 16.06 -10.25
CA THR A 2 -1.34 15.14 -10.78
C THR A 2 -1.84 14.21 -9.67
N PHE A 3 -2.93 13.49 -9.94
CA PHE A 3 -3.42 12.48 -8.99
C PHE A 3 -2.35 11.43 -8.72
N ARG A 4 -1.65 10.96 -9.77
CA ARG A 4 -0.56 9.99 -9.63
C ARG A 4 0.53 10.51 -8.70
N ASP A 5 0.93 11.78 -8.86
CA ASP A 5 1.93 12.41 -7.99
C ASP A 5 1.46 12.43 -6.54
N LYS A 6 0.19 12.75 -6.32
CA LYS A 6 -0.39 12.76 -4.98
C LYS A 6 -0.35 11.36 -4.36
N VAL A 7 -0.67 10.33 -5.14
CA VAL A 7 -0.62 8.94 -4.66
C VAL A 7 0.79 8.59 -4.21
N TYR A 8 1.78 8.86 -5.04
CA TYR A 8 3.18 8.55 -4.69
C TYR A 8 3.61 9.32 -3.45
N HIS A 9 3.23 10.58 -3.35
CA HIS A 9 3.57 11.41 -2.20
C HIS A 9 2.97 10.84 -0.91
N MET A 10 1.70 10.43 -0.95
CA MET A 10 1.04 9.86 0.23
C MET A 10 1.62 8.50 0.60
N VAL A 11 1.90 7.64 -0.39
CA VAL A 11 2.45 6.31 -0.11
C VAL A 11 3.83 6.40 0.52
N LYS A 12 4.64 7.38 0.12
CA LYS A 12 5.95 7.61 0.75
C LYS A 12 5.86 7.88 2.25
N GLN A 13 4.72 8.35 2.72
CA GLN A 13 4.53 8.70 4.13
C GLN A 13 4.15 7.50 4.99
N ILE A 14 3.78 6.37 4.39
CA ILE A 14 3.44 5.17 5.16
C ILE A 14 4.71 4.68 5.86
N PRO A 15 4.72 4.64 7.20
CA PRO A 15 5.93 4.23 7.90
C PRO A 15 6.21 2.73 7.74
N LYS A 16 7.46 2.37 7.87
CA LYS A 16 7.90 0.98 7.89
C LYS A 16 7.16 0.22 8.99
N GLY A 17 6.65 -0.97 8.68
CA GLY A 17 5.87 -1.75 9.64
C GLY A 17 4.38 -1.46 9.62
N LYS A 18 3.94 -0.52 8.78
CA LYS A 18 2.53 -0.17 8.62
C LYS A 18 2.10 -0.38 7.19
N VAL A 19 0.78 -0.55 6.98
CA VAL A 19 0.19 -0.65 5.65
C VAL A 19 -1.01 0.28 5.55
N ALA A 20 -1.35 0.68 4.33
CA ALA A 20 -2.55 1.46 4.04
C ALA A 20 -3.38 0.70 3.01
N THR A 21 -4.68 0.98 2.97
CA THR A 21 -5.53 0.41 1.92
C THR A 21 -5.59 1.35 0.73
N TYR A 22 -5.93 0.80 -0.44
CA TYR A 22 -6.12 1.63 -1.64
C TYR A 22 -7.16 2.73 -1.41
N GLY A 23 -8.25 2.40 -0.72
CA GLY A 23 -9.29 3.38 -0.41
C GLY A 23 -8.80 4.47 0.54
N GLN A 24 -7.97 4.11 1.51
CA GLN A 24 -7.38 5.08 2.44
C GLN A 24 -6.51 6.08 1.70
N ILE A 25 -5.67 5.60 0.79
CA ILE A 25 -4.81 6.49 -0.01
C ILE A 25 -5.66 7.37 -0.92
N ALA A 26 -6.69 6.80 -1.56
CA ALA A 26 -7.60 7.58 -2.40
C ALA A 26 -8.28 8.71 -1.60
N PHE A 27 -8.76 8.39 -0.40
CA PHE A 27 -9.36 9.38 0.49
C PHE A 27 -8.38 10.50 0.82
N LEU A 28 -7.15 10.16 1.17
CA LEU A 28 -6.12 11.15 1.53
C LEU A 28 -5.72 12.01 0.33
N CYS A 29 -5.88 11.50 -0.88
CA CYS A 29 -5.63 12.26 -2.11
C CYS A 29 -6.83 13.11 -2.54
N GLY A 30 -7.91 13.12 -1.75
CA GLY A 30 -9.10 13.93 -2.05
C GLY A 30 -10.09 13.28 -2.99
N LYS A 31 -9.92 12.00 -3.33
CA LYS A 31 -10.81 11.27 -4.24
C LYS A 31 -11.17 9.90 -3.66
N PRO A 32 -12.06 9.85 -2.65
CA PRO A 32 -12.32 8.62 -1.87
C PRO A 32 -12.84 7.43 -2.69
N ARG A 33 -13.36 7.68 -3.90
CA ARG A 33 -13.87 6.61 -4.77
C ARG A 33 -12.83 6.12 -5.80
N ALA A 34 -11.60 6.62 -5.71
CA ALA A 34 -10.59 6.38 -6.74
C ALA A 34 -9.61 5.26 -6.35
N ALA A 35 -10.03 4.27 -5.55
CA ALA A 35 -9.15 3.18 -5.12
C ALA A 35 -8.53 2.43 -6.31
N ARG A 36 -9.30 2.19 -7.38
CA ARG A 36 -8.78 1.54 -8.58
C ARG A 36 -7.67 2.37 -9.24
N ALA A 37 -7.87 3.69 -9.31
CA ALA A 37 -6.86 4.59 -9.87
C ALA A 37 -5.59 4.58 -9.04
N VAL A 38 -5.70 4.45 -7.73
CA VAL A 38 -4.54 4.28 -6.84
C VAL A 38 -3.79 3.00 -7.22
N GLY A 39 -4.50 1.89 -7.37
CA GLY A 39 -3.89 0.63 -7.78
C GLY A 39 -3.17 0.74 -9.12
N ASN A 40 -3.78 1.40 -10.10
CA ASN A 40 -3.18 1.62 -11.41
C ASN A 40 -1.91 2.46 -11.31
N ALA A 41 -1.94 3.54 -10.52
CA ALA A 41 -0.78 4.39 -10.32
C ALA A 41 0.38 3.61 -9.71
N LEU A 42 0.09 2.77 -8.72
CA LEU A 42 1.13 1.98 -8.06
C LEU A 42 1.69 0.89 -8.98
N HIS A 43 0.83 0.27 -9.80
CA HIS A 43 1.28 -0.72 -10.77
C HIS A 43 2.23 -0.10 -11.81
N GLU A 44 2.03 1.17 -12.15
CA GLU A 44 2.86 1.89 -13.10
C GLU A 44 4.04 2.62 -12.46
N ASN A 45 4.24 2.46 -11.14
CA ASN A 45 5.31 3.14 -10.42
C ASN A 45 6.69 2.80 -11.00
N PRO A 46 7.42 3.80 -11.51
CA PRO A 46 8.77 3.57 -12.04
C PRO A 46 9.88 3.71 -10.99
N PHE A 47 9.52 3.98 -9.73
CA PHE A 47 10.46 4.36 -8.68
C PHE A 47 10.63 3.23 -7.65
N GLU A 48 11.15 2.08 -8.09
CA GLU A 48 11.41 0.96 -7.18
C GLU A 48 12.30 1.42 -6.02
N GLY A 49 11.86 1.08 -4.80
CA GLY A 49 12.62 1.44 -3.60
C GLY A 49 12.39 2.85 -3.10
N CYS A 50 11.84 3.75 -3.92
CA CYS A 50 11.58 5.13 -3.51
C CYS A 50 10.14 5.33 -3.04
N VAL A 51 9.19 4.68 -3.72
CA VAL A 51 7.77 4.70 -3.33
C VAL A 51 7.43 3.30 -2.81
N PRO A 52 7.16 3.14 -1.51
CA PRO A 52 6.96 1.81 -0.91
C PRO A 52 5.56 1.24 -1.22
N CYS A 53 5.29 0.97 -2.49
CA CYS A 53 3.97 0.48 -2.92
C CYS A 53 3.63 -0.89 -2.33
N HIS A 54 4.61 -1.64 -1.83
CA HIS A 54 4.34 -2.88 -1.12
C HIS A 54 3.55 -2.65 0.17
N ARG A 55 3.52 -1.42 0.70
CA ARG A 55 2.77 -1.07 1.90
C ARG A 55 1.32 -0.72 1.64
N VAL A 56 0.81 -0.97 0.43
CA VAL A 56 -0.60 -0.73 0.10
C VAL A 56 -1.29 -2.05 -0.22
N VAL A 57 -2.41 -2.29 0.45
CA VAL A 57 -3.17 -3.55 0.37
C VAL A 57 -4.64 -3.22 0.14
N ASN A 58 -5.46 -4.25 -0.12
CA ASN A 58 -6.90 -4.00 -0.26
C ASN A 58 -7.59 -3.86 1.10
N VAL A 59 -8.87 -3.57 1.10
CA VAL A 59 -9.63 -3.30 2.33
C VAL A 59 -9.64 -4.50 3.30
N LYS A 60 -9.42 -5.71 2.79
CA LYS A 60 -9.35 -6.92 3.60
C LYS A 60 -7.92 -7.23 4.06
N GLY A 61 -6.95 -6.42 3.70
CA GLY A 61 -5.54 -6.66 4.01
C GLY A 61 -4.87 -7.63 3.06
N GLU A 62 -5.55 -8.05 1.99
CA GLU A 62 -5.00 -8.99 1.04
C GLU A 62 -4.00 -8.32 0.12
N LEU A 63 -2.95 -9.05 -0.22
CA LEU A 63 -1.96 -8.59 -1.20
C LEU A 63 -2.60 -8.66 -2.58
N SER A 64 -2.33 -7.65 -3.41
CA SER A 64 -2.93 -7.57 -4.73
C SER A 64 -1.87 -7.69 -5.81
N GLY A 65 -2.31 -7.89 -7.05
CA GLY A 65 -1.42 -7.92 -8.20
C GLY A 65 -0.90 -6.54 -8.61
N ALA A 66 -1.27 -5.48 -7.89
CA ALA A 66 -0.84 -4.12 -8.25
C ALA A 66 0.63 -3.84 -7.93
N PHE A 67 1.27 -4.65 -7.09
CA PHE A 67 2.69 -4.46 -6.80
C PHE A 67 3.52 -4.81 -8.05
N ALA A 68 4.16 -3.79 -8.65
CA ALA A 68 4.84 -3.91 -9.93
C ALA A 68 6.21 -4.60 -9.86
N PHE A 69 6.79 -4.75 -8.66
CA PHE A 69 8.19 -5.16 -8.49
C PHE A 69 8.33 -6.59 -7.96
N GLY A 70 7.58 -7.53 -8.49
CA GLY A 70 7.74 -8.93 -8.16
C GLY A 70 6.48 -9.66 -7.68
N GLY A 71 5.32 -9.01 -7.76
CA GLY A 71 4.04 -9.63 -7.44
C GLY A 71 3.83 -9.88 -5.95
N LYS A 72 2.85 -10.73 -5.63
CA LYS A 72 2.42 -10.98 -4.25
C LYS A 72 3.50 -11.58 -3.35
N ASN A 73 4.28 -12.52 -3.88
CA ASN A 73 5.31 -13.17 -3.07
C ASN A 73 6.38 -12.18 -2.65
N ARG A 74 6.83 -11.35 -3.57
CA ARG A 74 7.83 -10.34 -3.26
C ARG A 74 7.26 -9.28 -2.32
N GLN A 75 6.02 -8.89 -2.52
CA GLN A 75 5.34 -7.95 -1.62
C GLN A 75 5.32 -8.48 -0.19
N ARG A 76 4.95 -9.75 -0.02
CA ARG A 76 4.93 -10.38 1.29
C ARG A 76 6.30 -10.41 1.94
N GLU A 77 7.33 -10.79 1.19
CA GLU A 77 8.70 -10.81 1.70
C GLU A 77 9.12 -9.45 2.24
N LEU A 78 8.82 -8.38 1.49
CA LEU A 78 9.18 -7.02 1.89
C LEU A 78 8.43 -6.60 3.16
N LEU A 79 7.15 -6.94 3.26
CA LEU A 79 6.36 -6.62 4.45
C LEU A 79 6.83 -7.40 5.66
N GLU A 80 7.11 -8.69 5.50
CA GLU A 80 7.63 -9.52 6.59
C GLU A 80 8.97 -9.00 7.10
N ALA A 81 9.83 -8.54 6.18
CA ALA A 81 11.11 -7.95 6.56
C ALA A 81 10.95 -6.66 7.37
N GLU A 82 9.80 -5.99 7.23
CA GLU A 82 9.47 -4.78 7.97
C GLU A 82 8.72 -5.06 9.27
N GLY A 83 8.51 -6.32 9.61
CA GLY A 83 7.83 -6.71 10.85
C GLY A 83 6.31 -6.80 10.74
N VAL A 84 5.76 -6.78 9.54
CA VAL A 84 4.30 -6.88 9.34
C VAL A 84 3.86 -8.33 9.51
N GLY A 85 2.86 -8.55 10.38
CA GLY A 85 2.30 -9.88 10.63
C GLY A 85 1.13 -10.19 9.71
N PHE A 86 0.96 -11.48 9.42
CA PHE A 86 -0.10 -11.96 8.55
C PHE A 86 -1.00 -12.93 9.30
N LEU A 87 -2.28 -12.93 8.94
CA LEU A 87 -3.27 -13.88 9.46
C LEU A 87 -3.14 -15.22 8.72
N GLU A 88 -3.82 -16.25 9.24
CA GLU A 88 -3.78 -17.57 8.63
C GLU A 88 -4.23 -17.60 7.17
N ASN A 89 -5.16 -16.70 6.81
CA ASN A 89 -5.66 -16.62 5.44
C ASN A 89 -4.71 -15.90 4.49
N GLY A 90 -3.55 -15.45 4.97
CA GLY A 90 -2.56 -14.75 4.15
C GLY A 90 -2.74 -13.25 4.06
N ALA A 91 -3.76 -12.70 4.70
CA ALA A 91 -3.97 -11.25 4.73
C ALA A 91 -3.14 -10.60 5.83
N VAL A 92 -2.78 -9.34 5.64
CA VAL A 92 -2.13 -8.55 6.69
C VAL A 92 -3.07 -8.39 7.89
N ASP A 93 -2.53 -8.48 9.09
CA ASP A 93 -3.28 -8.19 10.30
C ASP A 93 -3.48 -6.69 10.42
N LEU A 94 -4.59 -6.20 9.84
CA LEU A 94 -4.87 -4.77 9.78
C LEU A 94 -5.08 -4.14 11.15
N LYS A 95 -5.57 -4.91 12.12
CA LYS A 95 -5.76 -4.37 13.48
C LYS A 95 -4.45 -3.89 14.08
N LYS A 96 -3.35 -4.57 13.75
CA LYS A 96 -2.02 -4.23 14.27
C LYS A 96 -1.28 -3.26 13.38
N HIS A 97 -1.47 -3.35 12.05
CA HIS A 97 -0.54 -2.70 11.11
C HIS A 97 -1.15 -1.62 10.25
N ILE A 98 -2.46 -1.35 10.36
CA ILE A 98 -3.05 -0.27 9.55
C ILE A 98 -2.44 1.08 9.94
N TRP A 99 -2.05 1.84 8.93
CA TRP A 99 -1.49 3.18 9.14
C TRP A 99 -2.60 4.15 9.55
N ARG A 100 -2.33 4.93 10.59
CA ARG A 100 -3.20 6.00 11.05
C ARG A 100 -2.41 7.28 11.04
N LEU A 101 -3.09 8.40 10.76
CA LEU A 101 -2.39 9.69 10.64
C LEU A 101 -1.70 10.13 11.93
N GLU A 102 -2.16 9.66 13.07
CA GLU A 102 -1.54 9.96 14.36
C GLU A 102 -0.34 9.08 14.70
N ASP A 103 -0.04 8.12 13.85
CA ASP A 103 1.09 7.20 14.09
C ASP A 103 2.45 7.86 13.85
#